data_4f9c7be00df84c6afd51d6e53c02439a
#
_entry.id   4f9c7be00df84c6afd51d6e53c02439a
#
_cell.length_a   1.000
_cell.length_b   1.000
_cell.length_c   1.000
_cell.angle_alpha   90.00
_cell.angle_beta   90.00
_cell.angle_gamma   90.00
#
_symmetry.space_group_name_H-M   'P 1'
#
loop_
_entity.id
_entity.type
_entity.pdbx_description
1 polymer ?
#
loop_
_entity_poly.entity_id
_entity_poly.type
_entity_poly.pdbx_seq_one_letter_code
_entity_poly.pdbx_strand_id
1 'polypeptide(L)'
;PALKAAHIGIAMGKKGTEIAKEAASLILIKDDLLNMVDAIAMGRKIYSNLKKAIQFIISIHIPIILTVFIPLVLGWIYPTIFSPIHIIFLELIMGPTCSIVYENEPMEKNTMSQNPRPFTNTFFSWKELSTSIIQGLVITLGTLFVYQYSVHLNYNENIVRTMIFTCLVTSNIFLTLSNRSFYYSIFTTIQYKNNLILIITSITIIITALLLYV
;
A
#
# COMPACT_ATOMS: atom_id res chain seq x y z
N PRO A 1 35.75 -16.71 11.95
CA PRO A 1 34.75 -17.80 11.87
C PRO A 1 33.43 -17.43 12.54
N ALA A 2 33.44 -16.85 13.77
CA ALA A 2 32.21 -16.55 14.54
C ALA A 2 31.28 -15.53 13.82
N LEU A 3 31.82 -14.47 13.21
CA LEU A 3 31.04 -13.48 12.47
C LEU A 3 30.34 -14.05 11.24
N LYS A 4 30.94 -15.05 10.57
CA LYS A 4 30.32 -15.76 9.44
C LYS A 4 29.32 -16.82 9.87
N ALA A 5 29.48 -17.39 11.07
CA ALA A 5 28.59 -18.40 11.62
C ALA A 5 27.34 -17.80 12.28
N ALA A 6 27.39 -16.55 12.68
CA ALA A 6 26.28 -15.83 13.26
C ALA A 6 25.20 -15.52 12.21
N HIS A 7 23.92 -15.48 12.60
CA HIS A 7 22.83 -15.06 11.71
C HIS A 7 23.03 -13.60 11.24
N ILE A 8 23.57 -12.75 12.11
CA ILE A 8 23.98 -11.38 11.81
C ILE A 8 25.33 -11.15 12.50
N GLY A 9 26.43 -11.12 11.73
CA GLY A 9 27.74 -10.74 12.20
C GLY A 9 27.87 -9.22 12.22
N ILE A 10 28.30 -8.63 13.33
CA ILE A 10 28.45 -7.17 13.47
C ILE A 10 29.92 -6.85 13.75
N ALA A 11 30.50 -5.93 12.98
CA ALA A 11 31.84 -5.41 13.18
C ALA A 11 31.83 -3.91 13.51
N MET A 12 32.81 -3.47 14.32
CA MET A 12 33.04 -2.06 14.58
C MET A 12 33.75 -1.41 13.39
N GLY A 13 33.35 -0.19 13.02
CA GLY A 13 33.91 0.51 11.86
C GLY A 13 35.31 1.04 12.08
N LYS A 14 35.56 1.72 13.21
CA LYS A 14 36.85 2.29 13.55
C LYS A 14 37.76 1.30 14.29
N LYS A 15 37.21 0.53 15.23
CA LYS A 15 37.95 -0.42 16.06
C LYS A 15 38.05 -1.83 15.44
N GLY A 16 37.20 -2.15 14.45
CA GLY A 16 37.20 -3.44 13.77
C GLY A 16 38.39 -3.57 12.80
N THR A 17 38.98 -4.78 12.75
CA THR A 17 39.97 -5.09 11.70
C THR A 17 39.29 -5.22 10.33
N GLU A 18 40.01 -5.03 9.22
CA GLU A 18 39.47 -5.18 7.88
C GLU A 18 38.88 -6.58 7.65
N ILE A 19 39.57 -7.62 8.16
CA ILE A 19 39.08 -9.00 8.10
C ILE A 19 37.71 -9.18 8.83
N ALA A 20 37.53 -8.48 9.95
CA ALA A 20 36.28 -8.51 10.70
C ALA A 20 35.17 -7.77 9.93
N LYS A 21 35.50 -6.65 9.31
CA LYS A 21 34.54 -5.89 8.47
C LYS A 21 34.11 -6.67 7.23
N GLU A 22 35.05 -7.33 6.55
CA GLU A 22 34.76 -8.19 5.40
C GLU A 22 33.90 -9.42 5.76
N ALA A 23 34.05 -9.93 6.97
CA ALA A 23 33.30 -11.09 7.45
C ALA A 23 31.92 -10.73 8.04
N ALA A 24 31.66 -9.48 8.33
CA ALA A 24 30.46 -9.00 9.01
C ALA A 24 29.33 -8.69 8.03
N SER A 25 28.08 -8.95 8.44
CA SER A 25 26.88 -8.57 7.70
C SER A 25 26.50 -7.10 7.92
N LEU A 26 26.95 -6.50 9.05
CA LEU A 26 26.68 -5.13 9.43
C LEU A 26 27.95 -4.48 10.01
N ILE A 27 28.24 -3.24 9.60
CA ILE A 27 29.38 -2.48 10.12
C ILE A 27 28.88 -1.22 10.82
N LEU A 28 29.24 -1.05 12.09
CA LEU A 28 28.89 0.14 12.89
C LEU A 28 29.97 1.22 12.69
N ILE A 29 29.75 2.11 11.71
CA ILE A 29 30.74 3.10 11.26
C ILE A 29 31.27 3.98 12.41
N LYS A 30 30.40 4.37 13.34
CA LYS A 30 30.76 5.22 14.49
C LYS A 30 31.16 4.46 15.75
N ASP A 31 31.22 3.12 15.72
CA ASP A 31 31.48 2.24 16.87
C ASP A 31 30.48 2.40 18.02
N ASP A 32 29.29 2.90 17.74
CA ASP A 32 28.24 3.13 18.73
C ASP A 32 27.15 2.05 18.60
N LEU A 33 26.95 1.29 19.67
CA LEU A 33 25.92 0.24 19.73
C LEU A 33 24.49 0.78 19.66
N LEU A 34 24.26 2.06 19.99
CA LEU A 34 22.92 2.68 19.83
C LEU A 34 22.51 2.71 18.36
N ASN A 35 23.46 2.88 17.44
CA ASN A 35 23.17 2.81 16.00
C ASN A 35 22.61 1.44 15.56
N MET A 36 22.89 0.37 16.30
CA MET A 36 22.28 -0.93 16.04
C MET A 36 20.80 -0.95 16.40
N VAL A 37 20.42 -0.28 17.49
CA VAL A 37 19.00 -0.14 17.88
C VAL A 37 18.25 0.67 16.82
N ASP A 38 18.85 1.77 16.34
CA ASP A 38 18.30 2.60 15.27
C ASP A 38 18.16 1.81 13.95
N ALA A 39 19.16 1.00 13.62
CA ALA A 39 19.10 0.13 12.43
C ALA A 39 17.96 -0.90 12.53
N ILE A 40 17.74 -1.51 13.70
CA ILE A 40 16.62 -2.42 13.95
C ILE A 40 15.30 -1.69 13.84
N ALA A 41 15.18 -0.50 14.42
CA ALA A 41 13.97 0.32 14.35
C ALA A 41 13.64 0.69 12.90
N MET A 42 14.63 1.12 12.14
CA MET A 42 14.47 1.45 10.71
C MET A 42 14.08 0.21 9.89
N GLY A 43 14.72 -0.94 10.12
CA GLY A 43 14.37 -2.19 9.44
C GLY A 43 12.94 -2.63 9.73
N ARG A 44 12.47 -2.51 10.96
CA ARG A 44 11.07 -2.79 11.34
C ARG A 44 10.10 -1.81 10.68
N LYS A 45 10.44 -0.51 10.62
CA LYS A 45 9.65 0.50 9.90
C LYS A 45 9.52 0.15 8.42
N ILE A 46 10.65 -0.09 7.73
CA ILE A 46 10.68 -0.42 6.30
C ILE A 46 9.83 -1.68 6.03
N TYR A 47 10.01 -2.72 6.82
CA TYR A 47 9.24 -3.95 6.68
C TYR A 47 7.72 -3.73 6.85
N SER A 48 7.32 -2.96 7.87
CA SER A 48 5.92 -2.62 8.11
C SER A 48 5.34 -1.80 6.95
N ASN A 49 6.06 -0.80 6.48
CA ASN A 49 5.62 0.07 5.39
C ASN A 49 5.50 -0.71 4.06
N LEU A 50 6.45 -1.61 3.78
CA LEU A 50 6.38 -2.50 2.62
C LEU A 50 5.14 -3.41 2.68
N LYS A 51 4.82 -3.95 3.86
CA LYS A 51 3.59 -4.74 4.05
C LYS A 51 2.33 -3.93 3.73
N LYS A 52 2.24 -2.69 4.23
CA LYS A 52 1.11 -1.79 3.96
C LYS A 52 0.96 -1.51 2.46
N ALA A 53 2.06 -1.23 1.78
CA ALA A 53 2.07 -1.00 0.34
C ALA A 53 1.55 -2.22 -0.45
N ILE A 54 2.04 -3.41 -0.14
CA ILE A 54 1.60 -4.63 -0.84
C ILE A 54 0.14 -4.98 -0.53
N GLN A 55 -0.32 -4.80 0.72
CA GLN A 55 -1.73 -4.98 1.06
C GLN A 55 -2.64 -4.02 0.30
N PHE A 56 -2.23 -2.76 0.19
CA PHE A 56 -2.94 -1.78 -0.63
C PHE A 56 -3.01 -2.22 -2.09
N ILE A 57 -1.88 -2.66 -2.68
CA ILE A 57 -1.83 -3.17 -4.06
C ILE A 57 -2.82 -4.32 -4.26
N ILE A 58 -2.82 -5.31 -3.37
CA ILE A 58 -3.77 -6.43 -3.45
C ILE A 58 -5.21 -5.93 -3.37
N SER A 59 -5.52 -5.07 -2.39
CA SER A 59 -6.88 -4.59 -2.15
C SER A 59 -7.46 -3.78 -3.30
N ILE A 60 -6.64 -3.00 -4.04
CA ILE A 60 -7.14 -2.14 -5.11
C ILE A 60 -7.18 -2.85 -6.47
N HIS A 61 -6.32 -3.85 -6.71
CA HIS A 61 -6.35 -4.59 -7.97
C HIS A 61 -7.54 -5.56 -8.07
N ILE A 62 -8.01 -6.09 -6.94
CA ILE A 62 -9.21 -6.96 -6.92
C ILE A 62 -10.42 -6.25 -7.55
N PRO A 63 -10.84 -5.05 -7.10
CA PRO A 63 -11.98 -4.36 -7.71
C PRO A 63 -11.75 -3.95 -9.16
N ILE A 64 -10.52 -3.57 -9.55
CA ILE A 64 -10.22 -3.24 -10.95
C ILE A 64 -10.46 -4.45 -11.86
N ILE A 65 -9.93 -5.61 -11.48
CA ILE A 65 -10.06 -6.85 -12.24
C ILE A 65 -11.53 -7.31 -12.27
N LEU A 66 -12.18 -7.39 -11.11
CA LEU A 66 -13.55 -7.91 -11.01
C LEU A 66 -14.59 -6.99 -11.62
N THR A 67 -14.39 -5.66 -11.58
CA THR A 67 -15.30 -4.70 -12.20
C THR A 67 -15.28 -4.81 -13.74
N VAL A 68 -14.17 -5.23 -14.33
CA VAL A 68 -14.08 -5.54 -15.77
C VAL A 68 -14.60 -6.94 -16.07
N PHE A 69 -14.17 -7.91 -15.28
CA PHE A 69 -14.43 -9.33 -15.56
C PHE A 69 -15.89 -9.73 -15.39
N ILE A 70 -16.56 -9.26 -14.31
CA ILE A 70 -17.93 -9.68 -13.99
C ILE A 70 -18.95 -9.22 -15.05
N PRO A 71 -18.99 -7.94 -15.47
CA PRO A 71 -19.89 -7.50 -16.54
C PRO A 71 -19.64 -8.20 -17.88
N LEU A 72 -18.37 -8.47 -18.19
CA LEU A 72 -18.00 -9.18 -19.41
C LEU A 72 -18.51 -10.63 -19.42
N VAL A 73 -18.32 -11.36 -18.33
CA VAL A 73 -18.72 -12.79 -18.24
C VAL A 73 -20.23 -12.94 -18.15
N LEU A 74 -20.90 -12.04 -17.42
CA LEU A 74 -22.35 -12.07 -17.26
C LEU A 74 -23.12 -11.43 -18.43
N GLY A 75 -22.43 -10.92 -19.44
CA GLY A 75 -23.05 -10.30 -20.61
C GLY A 75 -23.90 -9.08 -20.28
N TRP A 76 -23.44 -8.23 -19.37
CA TRP A 76 -24.14 -7.00 -19.01
C TRP A 76 -24.20 -6.01 -20.18
N ILE A 77 -25.11 -5.02 -20.11
CA ILE A 77 -25.39 -4.07 -21.20
C ILE A 77 -24.14 -3.34 -21.69
N TYR A 78 -23.24 -2.94 -20.79
CA TYR A 78 -21.97 -2.29 -21.11
C TYR A 78 -20.79 -3.17 -20.66
N PRO A 79 -20.37 -4.16 -21.45
CA PRO A 79 -19.33 -5.11 -21.03
C PRO A 79 -17.93 -4.50 -20.94
N THR A 80 -17.65 -3.49 -21.77
CA THR A 80 -16.33 -2.79 -21.79
C THR A 80 -16.38 -1.51 -20.97
N ILE A 81 -16.23 -1.63 -19.64
CA ILE A 81 -16.35 -0.48 -18.72
C ILE A 81 -15.16 0.45 -18.84
N PHE A 82 -13.92 -0.07 -18.90
CA PHE A 82 -12.73 0.76 -18.95
C PHE A 82 -12.10 0.78 -20.34
N SER A 83 -11.78 1.98 -20.81
CA SER A 83 -10.86 2.18 -21.92
C SER A 83 -9.41 2.08 -21.41
N PRO A 84 -8.41 1.87 -22.28
CA PRO A 84 -7.00 1.88 -21.89
C PRO A 84 -6.59 3.14 -21.14
N ILE A 85 -7.18 4.29 -21.46
CA ILE A 85 -6.93 5.58 -20.81
C ILE A 85 -7.31 5.52 -19.33
N HIS A 86 -8.48 4.97 -18.99
CA HIS A 86 -8.90 4.82 -17.58
C HIS A 86 -7.93 3.97 -16.78
N ILE A 87 -7.41 2.87 -17.36
CA ILE A 87 -6.45 1.99 -16.69
C ILE A 87 -5.12 2.72 -16.45
N ILE A 88 -4.62 3.45 -17.46
CA ILE A 88 -3.38 4.24 -17.33
C ILE A 88 -3.52 5.29 -16.19
N PHE A 89 -4.66 5.97 -16.10
CA PHE A 89 -4.87 6.94 -15.03
C PHE A 89 -5.02 6.31 -13.65
N LEU A 90 -5.67 5.15 -13.55
CA LEU A 90 -5.72 4.40 -12.29
C LEU A 90 -4.31 4.02 -11.83
N GLU A 91 -3.47 3.50 -12.71
CA GLU A 91 -2.08 3.18 -12.40
C GLU A 91 -1.24 4.42 -12.04
N LEU A 92 -1.44 5.53 -12.74
CA LEU A 92 -0.77 6.81 -12.45
C LEU A 92 -1.13 7.34 -11.04
N ILE A 93 -2.34 7.09 -10.57
CA ILE A 93 -2.78 7.46 -9.22
C ILE A 93 -2.24 6.48 -8.17
N MET A 94 -2.29 5.18 -8.45
CA MET A 94 -1.91 4.14 -7.50
C MET A 94 -0.40 4.05 -7.27
N GLY A 95 0.41 4.22 -8.32
CA GLY A 95 1.86 4.12 -8.25
C GLY A 95 2.48 5.04 -7.19
N PRO A 96 2.24 6.37 -7.23
CA PRO A 96 2.73 7.30 -6.21
C PRO A 96 2.20 7.00 -4.80
N THR A 97 0.97 6.52 -4.67
CA THR A 97 0.43 6.12 -3.36
C THR A 97 1.22 4.96 -2.77
N CYS A 98 1.52 3.93 -3.56
CA CYS A 98 2.29 2.77 -3.10
C CYS A 98 3.74 3.14 -2.76
N SER A 99 4.42 3.81 -3.69
CA SER A 99 5.87 4.03 -3.60
C SER A 99 6.25 5.24 -2.74
N ILE A 100 5.42 6.29 -2.69
CA ILE A 100 5.77 7.52 -1.98
C ILE A 100 5.08 7.60 -0.62
N VAL A 101 3.76 7.36 -0.57
CA VAL A 101 2.99 7.52 0.67
C VAL A 101 3.41 6.49 1.70
N TYR A 102 3.37 5.20 1.35
CA TYR A 102 3.64 4.13 2.31
C TYR A 102 5.11 4.04 2.68
N GLU A 103 6.04 4.33 1.76
CA GLU A 103 7.48 4.37 2.08
C GLU A 103 7.78 5.43 3.15
N ASN A 104 7.14 6.58 3.07
CA ASN A 104 7.35 7.70 3.99
C ASN A 104 6.48 7.65 5.26
N GLU A 105 5.66 6.62 5.43
CA GLU A 105 4.84 6.49 6.62
C GLU A 105 5.71 6.41 7.88
N PRO A 106 5.42 7.18 8.94
CA PRO A 106 6.20 7.18 10.16
C PRO A 106 6.14 5.81 10.86
N MET A 107 7.14 5.52 11.66
CA MET A 107 7.17 4.34 12.50
C MET A 107 6.04 4.38 13.54
N GLU A 108 5.29 3.30 13.68
CA GLU A 108 4.24 3.19 14.69
C GLU A 108 4.84 3.13 16.11
N LYS A 109 4.16 3.75 17.08
CA LYS A 109 4.66 3.88 18.46
C LYS A 109 4.99 2.55 19.14
N ASN A 110 4.28 1.47 18.77
CA ASN A 110 4.46 0.14 19.33
C ASN A 110 5.50 -0.73 18.61
N THR A 111 6.15 -0.22 17.56
CA THR A 111 7.04 -1.03 16.70
C THR A 111 8.21 -1.65 17.48
N MET A 112 8.82 -0.90 18.40
CA MET A 112 9.97 -1.38 19.18
C MET A 112 9.58 -2.19 20.43
N SER A 113 8.32 -2.11 20.87
CA SER A 113 7.80 -2.93 21.98
C SER A 113 7.32 -4.32 21.54
N GLN A 114 7.22 -4.56 20.23
CA GLN A 114 6.84 -5.86 19.69
C GLN A 114 7.97 -6.88 19.81
N ASN A 115 7.59 -8.13 20.08
CA ASN A 115 8.54 -9.25 20.08
C ASN A 115 9.25 -9.38 18.72
N PRO A 116 10.50 -9.90 18.71
CA PRO A 116 11.16 -10.26 17.47
C PRO A 116 10.32 -11.23 16.64
N ARG A 117 10.31 -11.04 15.33
CA ARG A 117 9.60 -11.93 14.42
C ARG A 117 10.28 -13.31 14.39
N PRO A 118 9.53 -14.42 14.51
CA PRO A 118 10.07 -15.74 14.29
C PRO A 118 10.64 -15.89 12.87
N PHE A 119 11.77 -16.56 12.74
CA PHE A 119 12.47 -16.74 11.46
C PHE A 119 11.64 -17.55 10.43
N THR A 120 10.72 -18.38 10.90
CA THR A 120 9.85 -19.25 10.09
C THR A 120 8.59 -18.57 9.55
N ASN A 121 8.31 -17.32 9.93
CA ASN A 121 7.07 -16.68 9.52
C ASN A 121 7.11 -16.28 8.05
N THR A 122 6.01 -16.59 7.34
CA THR A 122 5.73 -16.07 6.01
C THR A 122 5.62 -14.55 6.03
N PHE A 123 5.83 -13.90 4.89
CA PHE A 123 5.75 -12.43 4.77
C PHE A 123 4.37 -11.90 5.20
N PHE A 124 3.31 -12.58 4.77
CA PHE A 124 1.93 -12.28 5.17
C PHE A 124 1.34 -13.37 6.03
N SER A 125 0.58 -12.99 7.05
CA SER A 125 -0.34 -13.88 7.74
C SER A 125 -1.65 -14.03 6.96
N TRP A 126 -2.35 -15.14 7.15
CA TRP A 126 -3.68 -15.35 6.55
C TRP A 126 -4.68 -14.25 6.92
N LYS A 127 -4.58 -13.70 8.13
CA LYS A 127 -5.41 -12.59 8.61
C LYS A 127 -5.17 -11.32 7.79
N GLU A 128 -3.92 -10.97 7.53
CA GLU A 128 -3.54 -9.79 6.75
C GLU A 128 -4.01 -9.92 5.29
N LEU A 129 -3.80 -11.09 4.69
CA LEU A 129 -4.21 -11.36 3.32
C LEU A 129 -5.74 -11.35 3.17
N SER A 130 -6.48 -11.99 4.09
CA SER A 130 -7.94 -11.97 4.08
C SER A 130 -8.51 -10.57 4.25
N THR A 131 -7.88 -9.72 5.07
CA THR A 131 -8.30 -8.31 5.19
C THR A 131 -8.20 -7.58 3.85
N SER A 132 -7.08 -7.74 3.12
CA SER A 132 -6.91 -7.12 1.80
C SER A 132 -7.93 -7.64 0.78
N ILE A 133 -8.20 -8.94 0.79
CA ILE A 133 -9.21 -9.54 -0.10
C ILE A 133 -10.61 -9.01 0.23
N ILE A 134 -10.99 -8.96 1.51
CA ILE A 134 -12.29 -8.44 1.94
C ILE A 134 -12.44 -6.96 1.54
N GLN A 135 -11.41 -6.13 1.77
CA GLN A 135 -11.41 -4.74 1.33
C GLN A 135 -11.67 -4.61 -0.18
N GLY A 136 -10.93 -5.39 -0.98
CA GLY A 136 -11.10 -5.43 -2.43
C GLY A 136 -12.50 -5.88 -2.86
N LEU A 137 -13.06 -6.91 -2.22
CA LEU A 137 -14.40 -7.40 -2.50
C LEU A 137 -15.49 -6.37 -2.13
N VAL A 138 -15.36 -5.68 -0.99
CA VAL A 138 -16.29 -4.61 -0.60
C VAL A 138 -16.28 -3.47 -1.61
N ILE A 139 -15.10 -3.05 -2.08
CA ILE A 139 -14.99 -2.04 -3.14
C ILE A 139 -15.61 -2.55 -4.44
N THR A 140 -15.37 -3.82 -4.80
CA THR A 140 -16.00 -4.44 -5.97
C THR A 140 -17.53 -4.40 -5.89
N LEU A 141 -18.10 -4.82 -4.77
CA LEU A 141 -19.55 -4.78 -4.57
C LEU A 141 -20.10 -3.35 -4.69
N GLY A 142 -19.41 -2.36 -4.11
CA GLY A 142 -19.78 -0.96 -4.24
C GLY A 142 -19.75 -0.46 -5.70
N THR A 143 -18.69 -0.78 -6.44
CA THR A 143 -18.57 -0.38 -7.86
C THR A 143 -19.59 -1.08 -8.75
N LEU A 144 -19.85 -2.36 -8.54
CA LEU A 144 -20.89 -3.09 -9.28
C LEU A 144 -22.30 -2.61 -8.93
N PHE A 145 -22.53 -2.21 -7.69
CA PHE A 145 -23.79 -1.58 -7.30
C PHE A 145 -23.99 -0.24 -8.02
N VAL A 146 -22.96 0.60 -8.07
CA VAL A 146 -22.98 1.86 -8.84
C VAL A 146 -23.25 1.60 -10.32
N TYR A 147 -22.64 0.56 -10.90
CA TYR A 147 -22.93 0.13 -12.28
C TYR A 147 -24.42 -0.17 -12.48
N GLN A 148 -24.96 -1.11 -11.70
CA GLN A 148 -26.36 -1.55 -11.84
C GLN A 148 -27.36 -0.42 -11.59
N TYR A 149 -27.08 0.42 -10.59
CA TYR A 149 -27.90 1.59 -10.29
C TYR A 149 -27.92 2.60 -11.45
N SER A 150 -26.76 2.86 -12.05
CA SER A 150 -26.63 3.78 -13.18
C SER A 150 -27.35 3.26 -14.43
N VAL A 151 -27.26 1.96 -14.70
CA VAL A 151 -27.98 1.31 -15.80
C VAL A 151 -29.48 1.34 -15.55
N HIS A 152 -29.94 1.12 -14.34
CA HIS A 152 -31.39 1.18 -13.99
C HIS A 152 -31.95 2.59 -14.21
N LEU A 153 -31.13 3.64 -14.01
CA LEU A 153 -31.53 5.02 -14.32
C LEU A 153 -31.44 5.37 -15.80
N ASN A 154 -31.16 4.40 -16.66
CA ASN A 154 -31.03 4.55 -18.12
C ASN A 154 -29.93 5.56 -18.51
N TYR A 155 -28.86 5.69 -17.72
CA TYR A 155 -27.72 6.50 -18.11
C TYR A 155 -26.97 5.89 -19.27
N ASN A 156 -26.43 6.74 -20.14
CA ASN A 156 -25.62 6.30 -21.26
C ASN A 156 -24.28 5.70 -20.79
N GLU A 157 -23.65 4.92 -21.66
CA GLU A 157 -22.40 4.21 -21.36
C GLU A 157 -21.30 5.12 -20.80
N ASN A 158 -21.14 6.35 -21.32
CA ASN A 158 -20.11 7.27 -20.88
C ASN A 158 -20.34 7.73 -19.43
N ILE A 159 -21.58 8.03 -19.04
CA ILE A 159 -21.91 8.39 -17.65
C ILE A 159 -21.66 7.21 -16.72
N VAL A 160 -22.07 6.00 -17.10
CA VAL A 160 -21.85 4.78 -16.30
C VAL A 160 -20.35 4.56 -16.08
N ARG A 161 -19.53 4.66 -17.13
CA ARG A 161 -18.05 4.58 -17.04
C ARG A 161 -17.48 5.62 -16.08
N THR A 162 -17.90 6.87 -16.22
CA THR A 162 -17.47 7.98 -15.38
C THR A 162 -17.79 7.74 -13.90
N MET A 163 -19.02 7.29 -13.60
CA MET A 163 -19.44 7.00 -12.22
C MET A 163 -18.62 5.87 -11.59
N ILE A 164 -18.35 4.79 -12.35
CA ILE A 164 -17.53 3.67 -11.87
C ILE A 164 -16.09 4.12 -11.66
N PHE A 165 -15.50 4.85 -12.60
CA PHE A 165 -14.15 5.38 -12.48
C PHE A 165 -14.01 6.27 -11.24
N THR A 166 -14.93 7.21 -11.04
CA THR A 166 -14.95 8.09 -9.86
C THR A 166 -15.12 7.31 -8.56
N CYS A 167 -15.98 6.28 -8.56
CA CYS A 167 -16.16 5.40 -7.41
C CYS A 167 -14.85 4.67 -7.05
N LEU A 168 -14.11 4.14 -8.03
CA LEU A 168 -12.82 3.48 -7.80
C LEU A 168 -11.75 4.44 -7.29
N VAL A 169 -11.64 5.64 -7.88
CA VAL A 169 -10.67 6.65 -7.41
C VAL A 169 -10.98 7.09 -5.98
N THR A 170 -12.25 7.33 -5.67
CA THR A 170 -12.68 7.70 -4.32
C THR A 170 -12.39 6.56 -3.33
N SER A 171 -12.70 5.32 -3.69
CA SER A 171 -12.39 4.14 -2.89
C SER A 171 -10.89 3.99 -2.65
N ASN A 172 -10.04 4.30 -3.65
CA ASN A 172 -8.59 4.29 -3.55
C ASN A 172 -8.10 5.29 -2.49
N ILE A 173 -8.64 6.51 -2.47
CA ILE A 173 -8.30 7.53 -1.45
C ILE A 173 -8.65 7.02 -0.04
N PHE A 174 -9.86 6.50 0.15
CA PHE A 174 -10.28 5.96 1.46
C PHE A 174 -9.48 4.73 1.85
N LEU A 175 -9.15 3.85 0.91
CA LEU A 175 -8.31 2.68 1.14
C LEU A 175 -6.89 3.09 1.57
N THR A 176 -6.32 4.12 0.95
CA THR A 176 -5.02 4.69 1.33
C THR A 176 -5.03 5.14 2.79
N LEU A 177 -6.07 5.85 3.21
CA LEU A 177 -6.21 6.32 4.59
C LEU A 177 -6.44 5.17 5.58
N SER A 178 -7.18 4.14 5.17
CA SER A 178 -7.49 2.97 6.02
C SER A 178 -6.27 2.09 6.28
N ASN A 179 -5.39 1.93 5.28
CA ASN A 179 -4.24 1.03 5.36
C ASN A 179 -2.97 1.68 5.93
N ARG A 180 -3.06 2.88 6.53
CA ARG A 180 -1.92 3.57 7.17
C ARG A 180 -1.38 2.84 8.41
N SER A 181 -2.21 2.10 9.11
CA SER A 181 -1.82 1.33 10.30
C SER A 181 -2.54 0.00 10.37
N PHE A 182 -1.84 -1.01 10.92
CA PHE A 182 -2.43 -2.31 11.26
C PHE A 182 -3.14 -2.32 12.62
N TYR A 183 -2.88 -1.33 13.47
CA TYR A 183 -3.26 -1.32 14.88
C TYR A 183 -4.17 -0.17 15.25
N TYR A 184 -4.05 0.96 14.55
CA TYR A 184 -4.75 2.20 14.90
C TYR A 184 -5.82 2.54 13.89
N SER A 185 -6.90 3.17 14.37
CA SER A 185 -7.99 3.65 13.52
C SER A 185 -7.56 4.83 12.63
N ILE A 186 -8.34 5.11 11.60
CA ILE A 186 -8.13 6.26 10.69
C ILE A 186 -8.03 7.57 11.49
N PHE A 187 -8.88 7.76 12.51
CA PHE A 187 -8.88 8.98 13.35
C PHE A 187 -7.55 9.22 14.05
N THR A 188 -6.85 8.15 14.45
CA THR A 188 -5.53 8.24 15.07
C THR A 188 -4.44 8.47 14.02
N THR A 189 -4.54 7.78 12.88
CA THR A 189 -3.51 7.84 11.83
C THR A 189 -3.54 9.14 11.03
N ILE A 190 -4.67 9.84 10.98
CA ILE A 190 -4.75 11.20 10.39
C ILE A 190 -3.76 12.16 11.06
N GLN A 191 -3.48 11.98 12.35
CA GLN A 191 -2.53 12.81 13.09
C GLN A 191 -1.06 12.48 12.78
N TYR A 192 -0.78 11.42 12.03
CA TYR A 192 0.58 11.06 11.64
C TYR A 192 1.14 12.07 10.65
N LYS A 193 2.35 12.57 10.92
CA LYS A 193 3.04 13.54 10.05
C LYS A 193 3.52 12.86 8.76
N ASN A 194 2.65 12.78 7.78
CA ASN A 194 3.00 12.40 6.42
C ASN A 194 2.31 13.37 5.45
N ASN A 195 2.97 14.48 5.17
CA ASN A 195 2.44 15.53 4.29
C ASN A 195 2.26 15.04 2.84
N LEU A 196 2.95 13.98 2.44
CA LEU A 196 2.87 13.44 1.08
C LEU A 196 1.49 12.86 0.78
N ILE A 197 0.77 12.37 1.80
CA ILE A 197 -0.63 11.93 1.64
C ILE A 197 -1.50 13.08 1.14
N LEU A 198 -1.41 14.24 1.79
CA LEU A 198 -2.22 15.42 1.41
C LEU A 198 -1.89 15.86 -0.01
N ILE A 199 -0.60 15.90 -0.36
CA ILE A 199 -0.14 16.29 -1.70
C ILE A 199 -0.68 15.31 -2.75
N ILE A 200 -0.45 14.01 -2.57
CA ILE A 200 -0.86 12.98 -3.54
C ILE A 200 -2.38 12.91 -3.64
N THR A 201 -3.11 12.97 -2.52
CA THR A 201 -4.58 12.98 -2.54
C THR A 201 -5.12 14.23 -3.26
N SER A 202 -4.52 15.42 -3.03
CA SER A 202 -4.92 16.64 -3.73
C SER A 202 -4.65 16.54 -5.23
N ILE A 203 -3.50 16.05 -5.64
CA ILE A 203 -3.17 15.82 -7.06
C ILE A 203 -4.17 14.82 -7.67
N THR A 204 -4.48 13.74 -6.98
CA THR A 204 -5.46 12.74 -7.42
C THR A 204 -6.84 13.37 -7.66
N ILE A 205 -7.31 14.20 -6.73
CA ILE A 205 -8.61 14.90 -6.86
C ILE A 205 -8.57 15.87 -8.05
N ILE A 206 -7.50 16.65 -8.20
CA ILE A 206 -7.36 17.61 -9.30
C ILE A 206 -7.34 16.87 -10.65
N ILE A 207 -6.53 15.82 -10.80
CA ILE A 207 -6.47 15.02 -12.03
C ILE A 207 -7.84 14.43 -12.34
N THR A 208 -8.51 13.85 -11.34
CA THR A 208 -9.85 13.28 -11.51
C THR A 208 -10.85 14.34 -11.94
N ALA A 209 -10.85 15.53 -11.33
CA ALA A 209 -11.72 16.61 -11.72
C ALA A 209 -11.45 17.09 -13.15
N LEU A 210 -10.19 17.22 -13.55
CA LEU A 210 -9.84 17.57 -14.93
C LEU A 210 -10.36 16.52 -15.93
N LEU A 211 -10.21 15.23 -15.62
CA LEU A 211 -10.70 14.15 -16.49
C LEU A 211 -12.23 14.09 -16.60
N LEU A 212 -12.94 14.58 -15.59
CA LEU A 212 -14.41 14.55 -15.58
C LEU A 212 -15.03 15.76 -16.31
N TYR A 213 -14.34 16.90 -16.34
CA TYR A 213 -14.93 18.18 -16.79
C TYR A 213 -14.24 18.80 -18.01
N VAL A 214 -13.11 18.22 -18.46
CA VAL A 214 -12.37 18.64 -19.66
C VAL A 214 -12.37 17.52 -20.70
#